data_5157ca3a898502a30ce297faf898e3e6
#
_entry.id   5157ca3a898502a30ce297faf898e3e6
#
_cell.length_a   1.000
_cell.length_b   1.000
_cell.length_c   1.000
_cell.angle_alpha   90.00
_cell.angle_beta   90.00
_cell.angle_gamma   90.00
#
_symmetry.space_group_name_H-M   'P 1'
#
loop_
_entity.id
_entity.type
_entity.pdbx_description
1 polymer ?
#
loop_
_entity_poly.entity_id
_entity_poly.type
_entity_poly.pdbx_seq_one_letter_code
_entity_poly.pdbx_strand_id
1 'polypeptide(L)'
;MRILAFDTSSNYCSIALWIDGEILSRSILAEQRHSELLLPMLQELLAESELTLAQLDGIAFGAGPGSFTGLRIACGVAQGLAFGSGLPVIGISTLEALAQQAGTNSVITAIDARMGEIYHAAYIKSADDWETVSVPTLCLPRYAPLMPGDNWVGCGSAFDKYCDELKSHYGSSISRFETSFVPHAREMAQLAEQDFKQGLGVDPVDAAPIYIRNKIALKESER
;
A
#
# COMPACT_ATOMS: atom_id res chain seq x y z
N MET A 1 -15.02 12.13 10.07
CA MET A 1 -14.37 12.09 8.74
C MET A 1 -14.75 10.79 8.05
N ARG A 2 -15.10 10.83 6.76
CA ARG A 2 -15.52 9.69 5.95
C ARG A 2 -14.60 9.56 4.76
N ILE A 3 -13.84 8.47 4.69
CA ILE A 3 -12.81 8.26 3.67
C ILE A 3 -13.08 6.93 2.96
N LEU A 4 -13.12 6.96 1.64
CA LEU A 4 -13.12 5.77 0.82
C LEU A 4 -11.68 5.43 0.44
N ALA A 5 -11.24 4.21 0.75
CA ALA A 5 -9.92 3.72 0.41
C ALA A 5 -9.99 2.45 -0.44
N PHE A 6 -9.03 2.25 -1.35
CA PHE A 6 -8.93 1.01 -2.12
C PHE A 6 -7.51 0.73 -2.60
N ASP A 7 -7.23 -0.54 -2.83
CA ASP A 7 -5.96 -1.03 -3.35
C ASP A 7 -6.15 -2.13 -4.40
N THR A 8 -5.33 -2.05 -5.43
CA THR A 8 -5.21 -3.03 -6.50
C THR A 8 -3.75 -3.34 -6.84
N SER A 9 -2.83 -3.04 -5.92
CA SER A 9 -1.38 -3.15 -6.12
C SER A 9 -0.84 -4.59 -6.03
N SER A 10 -1.63 -5.51 -5.49
CA SER A 10 -1.28 -6.93 -5.28
C SER A 10 -2.21 -7.85 -6.09
N ASN A 11 -2.25 -9.14 -5.77
CA ASN A 11 -3.22 -10.08 -6.34
C ASN A 11 -4.63 -9.91 -5.74
N TYR A 12 -4.77 -9.11 -4.72
CA TYR A 12 -6.06 -8.80 -4.09
C TYR A 12 -6.59 -7.45 -4.58
N CYS A 13 -7.91 -7.36 -4.70
CA CYS A 13 -8.65 -6.12 -4.78
C CYS A 13 -9.25 -5.88 -3.41
N SER A 14 -8.88 -4.79 -2.76
CA SER A 14 -9.40 -4.44 -1.43
C SER A 14 -9.99 -3.04 -1.42
N ILE A 15 -11.03 -2.88 -0.61
CA ILE A 15 -11.75 -1.63 -0.41
C ILE A 15 -12.01 -1.42 1.07
N ALA A 16 -12.08 -0.18 1.50
CA ALA A 16 -12.44 0.18 2.87
C ALA A 16 -13.18 1.51 2.91
N LEU A 17 -14.05 1.65 3.89
CA LEU A 17 -14.72 2.88 4.23
C LEU A 17 -14.42 3.19 5.70
N TRP A 18 -13.76 4.31 5.95
CA TRP A 18 -13.57 4.88 7.27
C TRP A 18 -14.72 5.83 7.58
N ILE A 19 -15.39 5.65 8.69
CA ILE A 19 -16.50 6.49 9.15
C ILE A 19 -16.26 6.81 10.63
N ASP A 20 -15.77 8.01 10.91
CA ASP A 20 -15.63 8.55 12.28
C ASP A 20 -14.94 7.61 13.29
N GLY A 21 -13.95 6.84 12.86
CA GLY A 21 -13.17 5.91 13.68
C GLY A 21 -13.52 4.43 13.46
N GLU A 22 -14.62 4.13 12.78
CA GLU A 22 -14.99 2.76 12.43
C GLU A 22 -14.58 2.43 10.98
N ILE A 23 -14.23 1.15 10.73
CA ILE A 23 -13.80 0.71 9.41
C ILE A 23 -14.66 -0.45 8.95
N LEU A 24 -15.30 -0.27 7.81
CA LEU A 24 -15.89 -1.33 7.03
C LEU A 24 -14.97 -1.66 5.87
N SER A 25 -14.53 -2.92 5.72
CA SER A 25 -13.59 -3.30 4.67
C SER A 25 -13.90 -4.64 4.04
N ARG A 26 -13.52 -4.81 2.76
CA ARG A 26 -13.66 -6.04 1.99
C ARG A 26 -12.42 -6.27 1.15
N SER A 27 -12.09 -7.54 0.95
CA SER A 27 -10.99 -7.96 0.10
C SER A 27 -11.35 -9.25 -0.62
N ILE A 28 -10.93 -9.34 -1.87
CA ILE A 28 -11.13 -10.51 -2.71
C ILE A 28 -9.86 -10.83 -3.49
N LEU A 29 -9.55 -12.11 -3.67
CA LEU A 29 -8.49 -12.52 -4.59
C LEU A 29 -8.96 -12.24 -6.03
N ALA A 30 -8.41 -11.20 -6.62
CA ALA A 30 -8.82 -10.69 -7.93
C ALA A 30 -7.99 -11.25 -9.06
N GLU A 31 -6.76 -11.70 -8.78
CA GLU A 31 -5.78 -12.11 -9.79
C GLU A 31 -5.57 -11.00 -10.84
N GLN A 32 -6.28 -11.06 -11.98
CA GLN A 32 -6.18 -10.06 -13.06
C GLN A 32 -7.49 -9.28 -13.31
N ARG A 33 -8.53 -9.50 -12.48
CA ARG A 33 -9.88 -8.91 -12.67
C ARG A 33 -10.11 -7.64 -11.87
N HIS A 34 -9.07 -6.93 -11.45
CA HIS A 34 -9.19 -5.72 -10.63
C HIS A 34 -10.10 -4.66 -11.25
N SER A 35 -9.98 -4.42 -12.56
CA SER A 35 -10.81 -3.44 -13.29
C SER A 35 -12.29 -3.82 -13.36
N GLU A 36 -12.60 -5.11 -13.27
CA GLU A 36 -13.99 -5.63 -13.27
C GLU A 36 -14.60 -5.56 -11.87
N LEU A 37 -13.78 -5.77 -10.84
CA LEU A 37 -14.23 -5.95 -9.45
C LEU A 37 -14.31 -4.65 -8.67
N LEU A 38 -13.38 -3.72 -8.89
CA LEU A 38 -13.20 -2.56 -8.02
C LEU A 38 -14.46 -1.69 -7.94
N LEU A 39 -15.01 -1.24 -9.06
CA LEU A 39 -16.18 -0.35 -9.05
C LEU A 39 -17.45 -1.02 -8.49
N PRO A 40 -17.81 -2.27 -8.85
CA PRO A 40 -18.91 -2.98 -8.19
C PRO A 40 -18.74 -3.10 -6.69
N MET A 41 -17.54 -3.49 -6.20
CA MET A 41 -17.27 -3.57 -4.76
C MET A 41 -17.47 -2.23 -4.05
N LEU A 42 -16.99 -1.13 -4.64
CA LEU A 42 -17.18 0.22 -4.11
C LEU A 42 -18.66 0.62 -4.04
N GLN A 43 -19.43 0.32 -5.07
CA GLN A 43 -20.87 0.59 -5.10
C GLN A 43 -21.62 -0.18 -4.01
N GLU A 44 -21.31 -1.46 -3.83
CA GLU A 44 -21.90 -2.29 -2.79
C GLU A 44 -21.55 -1.77 -1.39
N LEU A 45 -20.29 -1.40 -1.15
CA LEU A 45 -19.83 -0.90 0.15
C LEU A 45 -20.52 0.42 0.52
N LEU A 46 -20.64 1.35 -0.42
CA LEU A 46 -21.34 2.62 -0.22
C LEU A 46 -22.83 2.41 0.02
N ALA A 47 -23.48 1.52 -0.75
CA ALA A 47 -24.90 1.22 -0.58
C ALA A 47 -25.19 0.59 0.79
N GLU A 48 -24.36 -0.34 1.27
CA GLU A 48 -24.47 -0.95 2.59
C GLU A 48 -24.34 0.07 3.73
N SER A 49 -23.48 1.07 3.52
CA SER A 49 -23.24 2.14 4.48
C SER A 49 -24.24 3.30 4.37
N GLU A 50 -25.20 3.22 3.45
CA GLU A 50 -26.17 4.27 3.14
C GLU A 50 -25.49 5.60 2.80
N LEU A 51 -24.30 5.57 2.20
CA LEU A 51 -23.51 6.73 1.81
C LEU A 51 -23.42 6.88 0.30
N THR A 52 -23.31 8.14 -0.12
CA THR A 52 -22.98 8.55 -1.48
C THR A 52 -21.56 9.12 -1.54
N LEU A 53 -20.95 9.19 -2.72
CA LEU A 53 -19.64 9.83 -2.90
C LEU A 53 -19.62 11.28 -2.40
N ALA A 54 -20.72 12.04 -2.60
CA ALA A 54 -20.81 13.42 -2.17
C ALA A 54 -20.81 13.63 -0.63
N GLN A 55 -20.98 12.57 0.14
CA GLN A 55 -20.95 12.60 1.61
C GLN A 55 -19.58 12.20 2.20
N LEU A 56 -18.61 11.88 1.33
CA LEU A 56 -17.24 11.59 1.74
C LEU A 56 -16.43 12.87 1.88
N ASP A 57 -15.36 12.81 2.66
CA ASP A 57 -14.40 13.88 2.85
C ASP A 57 -13.14 13.73 1.97
N GLY A 58 -12.89 12.52 1.45
CA GLY A 58 -11.77 12.25 0.59
C GLY A 58 -11.69 10.81 0.10
N ILE A 59 -10.78 10.57 -0.86
CA ILE A 59 -10.49 9.26 -1.43
C ILE A 59 -9.01 8.95 -1.23
N ALA A 60 -8.70 7.75 -0.73
CA ALA A 60 -7.36 7.22 -0.63
C ALA A 60 -7.17 6.03 -1.58
N PHE A 61 -5.97 5.87 -2.11
CA PHE A 61 -5.66 4.73 -2.96
C PHE A 61 -4.24 4.23 -2.73
N GLY A 62 -4.00 2.95 -2.97
CA GLY A 62 -2.66 2.38 -2.96
C GLY A 62 -1.83 2.93 -4.11
N ALA A 63 -0.94 3.87 -3.79
CA ALA A 63 -0.10 4.53 -4.78
C ALA A 63 1.13 3.70 -5.17
N GLY A 64 1.48 2.67 -4.40
CA GLY A 64 2.63 1.81 -4.67
C GLY A 64 3.72 1.83 -3.60
N PRO A 65 4.79 1.07 -3.84
CA PRO A 65 5.07 0.24 -5.02
C PRO A 65 4.25 -1.05 -5.12
N GLY A 66 4.13 -1.61 -6.34
CA GLY A 66 3.37 -2.83 -6.57
C GLY A 66 3.16 -3.15 -8.04
N SER A 67 2.09 -3.86 -8.35
CA SER A 67 1.69 -4.18 -9.72
C SER A 67 1.48 -2.93 -10.56
N PHE A 68 2.24 -2.79 -11.64
CA PHE A 68 2.19 -1.64 -12.54
C PHE A 68 0.77 -1.34 -13.10
N THR A 69 0.07 -2.38 -13.52
CA THR A 69 -1.31 -2.26 -14.01
C THR A 69 -2.25 -1.93 -12.85
N GLY A 70 -2.09 -2.63 -11.71
CA GLY A 70 -2.91 -2.41 -10.53
C GLY A 70 -2.83 -0.97 -10.03
N LEU A 71 -1.64 -0.42 -9.87
CA LEU A 71 -1.44 0.97 -9.43
C LEU A 71 -2.14 1.99 -10.33
N ARG A 72 -2.14 1.75 -11.64
CA ARG A 72 -2.84 2.63 -12.59
C ARG A 72 -4.35 2.50 -12.53
N ILE A 73 -4.85 1.30 -12.27
CA ILE A 73 -6.29 1.08 -12.05
C ILE A 73 -6.73 1.86 -10.81
N ALA A 74 -6.03 1.70 -9.67
CA ALA A 74 -6.36 2.42 -8.45
C ALA A 74 -6.29 3.94 -8.66
N CYS A 75 -5.18 4.44 -9.19
CA CYS A 75 -5.00 5.87 -9.43
C CYS A 75 -6.08 6.44 -10.37
N GLY A 76 -6.34 5.80 -11.51
CA GLY A 76 -7.35 6.28 -12.47
C GLY A 76 -8.77 6.27 -11.92
N VAL A 77 -9.12 5.25 -11.11
CA VAL A 77 -10.42 5.20 -10.42
C VAL A 77 -10.50 6.29 -9.35
N ALA A 78 -9.43 6.51 -8.57
CA ALA A 78 -9.37 7.57 -7.58
C ALA A 78 -9.57 8.95 -8.23
N GLN A 79 -8.83 9.24 -9.30
CA GLN A 79 -8.97 10.47 -10.08
C GLN A 79 -10.39 10.66 -10.60
N GLY A 80 -10.98 9.64 -11.23
CA GLY A 80 -12.32 9.74 -11.82
C GLY A 80 -13.42 9.96 -10.80
N LEU A 81 -13.41 9.21 -9.69
CA LEU A 81 -14.39 9.36 -8.61
C LEU A 81 -14.24 10.70 -7.90
N ALA A 82 -13.02 11.09 -7.55
CA ALA A 82 -12.74 12.32 -6.84
C ALA A 82 -13.06 13.56 -7.70
N PHE A 83 -12.68 13.56 -8.98
CA PHE A 83 -13.00 14.63 -9.92
C PHE A 83 -14.53 14.81 -10.07
N GLY A 84 -15.27 13.70 -10.22
CA GLY A 84 -16.73 13.74 -10.36
C GLY A 84 -17.46 14.19 -9.10
N SER A 85 -16.84 14.10 -7.92
CA SER A 85 -17.44 14.42 -6.61
C SER A 85 -16.84 15.67 -5.95
N GLY A 86 -15.79 16.27 -6.55
CA GLY A 86 -15.10 17.43 -5.97
C GLY A 86 -14.31 17.10 -4.70
N LEU A 87 -13.78 15.87 -4.58
CA LEU A 87 -13.10 15.39 -3.39
C LEU A 87 -11.58 15.47 -3.55
N PRO A 88 -10.82 15.71 -2.46
CA PRO A 88 -9.37 15.54 -2.47
C PRO A 88 -8.97 14.06 -2.48
N VAL A 89 -7.75 13.79 -2.96
CA VAL A 89 -7.20 12.45 -3.07
C VAL A 89 -5.89 12.33 -2.30
N ILE A 90 -5.64 11.16 -1.69
CA ILE A 90 -4.34 10.81 -1.09
C ILE A 90 -3.86 9.47 -1.63
N GLY A 91 -2.61 9.45 -2.11
CA GLY A 91 -1.91 8.22 -2.47
C GLY A 91 -1.12 7.67 -1.29
N ILE A 92 -1.47 6.48 -0.80
CA ILE A 92 -0.82 5.82 0.33
C ILE A 92 0.25 4.84 -0.16
N SER A 93 1.41 4.87 0.50
CA SER A 93 2.47 3.89 0.28
C SER A 93 2.00 2.48 0.64
N THR A 94 2.12 1.53 -0.28
CA THR A 94 1.78 0.13 -0.01
C THR A 94 2.74 -0.53 0.99
N LEU A 95 3.98 -0.07 1.06
CA LEU A 95 4.95 -0.51 2.06
C LEU A 95 4.59 0.00 3.45
N GLU A 96 4.11 1.22 3.57
CA GLU A 96 3.64 1.79 4.84
C GLU A 96 2.32 1.13 5.31
N ALA A 97 1.42 0.83 4.39
CA ALA A 97 0.22 0.04 4.70
C ALA A 97 0.54 -1.34 5.27
N LEU A 98 1.61 -2.01 4.76
CA LEU A 98 2.11 -3.25 5.36
C LEU A 98 2.69 -3.02 6.78
N ALA A 99 3.38 -1.91 7.01
CA ALA A 99 3.88 -1.59 8.35
C ALA A 99 2.72 -1.37 9.33
N GLN A 100 1.67 -0.66 8.91
CA GLN A 100 0.46 -0.45 9.71
C GLN A 100 -0.25 -1.77 10.04
N GLN A 101 -0.28 -2.73 9.10
CA GLN A 101 -0.86 -4.05 9.31
C GLN A 101 -0.10 -4.89 10.34
N ALA A 102 1.21 -4.71 10.46
CA ALA A 102 2.07 -5.52 11.33
C ALA A 102 1.77 -5.38 12.83
N GLY A 103 1.14 -4.30 13.25
CA GLY A 103 0.73 -4.08 14.64
C GLY A 103 1.89 -4.04 15.65
N THR A 104 3.09 -3.64 15.20
CA THR A 104 4.32 -3.54 16.02
C THR A 104 5.06 -2.25 15.68
N ASN A 105 6.02 -1.87 16.53
CA ASN A 105 6.67 -0.55 16.42
C ASN A 105 7.84 -0.50 15.42
N SER A 106 8.46 -1.63 15.08
CA SER A 106 9.63 -1.65 14.20
C SER A 106 9.41 -2.68 13.09
N VAL A 107 9.22 -2.19 11.86
CA VAL A 107 8.80 -3.01 10.74
C VAL A 107 9.71 -2.80 9.53
N ILE A 108 10.20 -3.89 8.97
CA ILE A 108 10.82 -3.93 7.65
C ILE A 108 9.79 -4.48 6.69
N THR A 109 9.40 -3.70 5.71
CA THR A 109 8.44 -4.12 4.68
C THR A 109 9.16 -4.45 3.38
N ALA A 110 8.78 -5.57 2.76
CA ALA A 110 9.36 -5.96 1.49
C ALA A 110 8.34 -6.67 0.57
N ILE A 111 8.19 -6.16 -0.64
CA ILE A 111 7.30 -6.69 -1.68
C ILE A 111 8.14 -7.25 -2.82
N ASP A 112 7.78 -8.42 -3.35
CA ASP A 112 8.41 -8.98 -4.55
C ASP A 112 8.24 -8.02 -5.75
N ALA A 113 9.34 -7.46 -6.22
CA ALA A 113 9.36 -6.55 -7.36
C ALA A 113 9.55 -7.30 -8.70
N ARG A 114 9.53 -8.64 -8.70
CA ARG A 114 9.89 -9.50 -9.82
C ARG A 114 11.37 -9.39 -10.21
N MET A 115 11.81 -10.19 -11.16
CA MET A 115 13.19 -10.19 -11.70
C MET A 115 14.28 -10.37 -10.64
N GLY A 116 13.99 -11.05 -9.53
CA GLY A 116 14.94 -11.28 -8.42
C GLY A 116 15.10 -10.07 -7.47
N GLU A 117 14.33 -9.01 -7.64
CA GLU A 117 14.39 -7.80 -6.84
C GLU A 117 13.20 -7.65 -5.88
N ILE A 118 13.37 -6.81 -4.89
CA ILE A 118 12.35 -6.45 -3.89
C ILE A 118 12.18 -4.94 -3.80
N TYR A 119 10.96 -4.49 -3.56
CA TYR A 119 10.70 -3.16 -3.02
C TYR A 119 10.82 -3.26 -1.51
N HIS A 120 11.65 -2.43 -0.92
CA HIS A 120 11.99 -2.45 0.49
C HIS A 120 11.80 -1.09 1.14
N ALA A 121 11.32 -1.07 2.38
CA ALA A 121 11.36 0.09 3.26
C ALA A 121 11.41 -0.37 4.74
N ALA A 122 11.74 0.54 5.65
CA ALA A 122 11.68 0.27 7.08
C ALA A 122 11.10 1.47 7.83
N TYR A 123 10.26 1.16 8.82
CA TYR A 123 9.48 2.14 9.57
C TYR A 123 9.55 1.86 11.06
N ILE A 124 9.53 2.94 11.86
CA ILE A 124 9.33 2.87 13.32
C ILE A 124 8.07 3.68 13.65
N LYS A 125 7.19 3.08 14.45
CA LYS A 125 5.98 3.76 14.93
C LYS A 125 6.33 4.71 16.05
N SER A 126 6.00 5.99 15.89
CA SER A 126 6.17 7.04 16.88
C SER A 126 4.80 7.65 17.20
N ALA A 127 4.26 7.36 18.37
CA ALA A 127 2.87 7.68 18.72
C ALA A 127 1.88 7.07 17.72
N ASP A 128 1.18 7.92 16.96
CA ASP A 128 0.20 7.48 15.98
C ASP A 128 0.74 7.51 14.54
N ASP A 129 1.99 7.92 14.33
CA ASP A 129 2.58 8.14 13.01
C ASP A 129 3.75 7.19 12.72
N TRP A 130 4.13 7.04 11.46
CA TRP A 130 5.24 6.21 11.01
C TRP A 130 6.45 7.07 10.61
N GLU A 131 7.55 6.92 11.34
CA GLU A 131 8.84 7.49 10.93
C GLU A 131 9.54 6.55 9.94
N THR A 132 9.90 7.07 8.78
CA THR A 132 10.65 6.32 7.76
C THR A 132 12.13 6.23 8.16
N VAL A 133 12.59 5.03 8.52
CA VAL A 133 14.00 4.74 8.83
C VAL A 133 14.80 4.41 7.58
N SER A 134 14.18 3.68 6.64
CA SER A 134 14.74 3.39 5.32
C SER A 134 13.69 3.72 4.27
N VAL A 135 14.03 4.67 3.39
CA VAL A 135 13.12 5.09 2.32
C VAL A 135 12.81 3.97 1.34
N PRO A 136 11.61 3.97 0.72
CA PRO A 136 11.25 3.01 -0.30
C PRO A 136 12.32 2.89 -1.40
N THR A 137 12.87 1.70 -1.58
CA THR A 137 13.95 1.42 -2.53
C THR A 137 13.73 0.11 -3.27
N LEU A 138 14.39 -0.04 -4.42
CA LEU A 138 14.44 -1.28 -5.21
C LEU A 138 15.84 -1.86 -5.10
N CYS A 139 15.94 -3.11 -4.66
CA CYS A 139 17.24 -3.79 -4.50
C CYS A 139 17.10 -5.30 -4.65
N LEU A 140 18.24 -5.98 -4.78
CA LEU A 140 18.28 -7.44 -4.59
C LEU A 140 18.14 -7.77 -3.10
N PRO A 141 17.50 -8.88 -2.71
CA PRO A 141 17.32 -9.26 -1.29
C PRO A 141 18.59 -9.20 -0.46
N ARG A 142 19.72 -9.69 -1.00
CA ARG A 142 21.04 -9.67 -0.33
C ARG A 142 21.65 -8.27 -0.15
N TYR A 143 21.11 -7.26 -0.81
CA TYR A 143 21.55 -5.86 -0.72
C TYR A 143 20.50 -4.97 -0.06
N ALA A 144 19.48 -5.57 0.55
CA ALA A 144 18.50 -4.81 1.31
C ALA A 144 19.19 -4.00 2.42
N PRO A 145 18.77 -2.75 2.69
CA PRO A 145 19.36 -1.95 3.75
C PRO A 145 19.29 -2.67 5.11
N LEU A 146 20.39 -2.67 5.85
CA LEU A 146 20.42 -3.19 7.24
C LEU A 146 19.92 -2.11 8.19
N MET A 147 19.07 -2.51 9.13
CA MET A 147 18.50 -1.61 10.12
C MET A 147 19.28 -1.68 11.44
N PRO A 148 19.43 -0.57 12.16
CA PRO A 148 20.05 -0.57 13.47
C PRO A 148 19.15 -1.26 14.50
N GLY A 149 19.76 -1.93 15.47
CA GLY A 149 19.05 -2.62 16.56
C GLY A 149 18.45 -3.96 16.16
N ASP A 150 17.64 -4.49 17.07
CA ASP A 150 17.04 -5.82 16.99
C ASP A 150 15.52 -5.72 17.10
N ASN A 151 14.84 -6.88 17.05
CA ASN A 151 13.38 -7.02 17.19
C ASN A 151 12.55 -6.41 16.05
N TRP A 152 13.12 -6.28 14.89
CA TRP A 152 12.37 -5.92 13.69
C TRP A 152 11.39 -7.04 13.29
N VAL A 153 10.26 -6.66 12.74
CA VAL A 153 9.31 -7.59 12.11
C VAL A 153 9.38 -7.41 10.61
N GLY A 154 9.66 -8.50 9.89
CA GLY A 154 9.67 -8.52 8.44
C GLY A 154 8.27 -8.82 7.88
N CYS A 155 7.71 -7.95 7.03
CA CYS A 155 6.38 -8.11 6.45
C CYS A 155 6.38 -8.07 4.93
N GLY A 156 5.50 -8.86 4.32
CA GLY A 156 5.17 -8.79 2.91
C GLY A 156 5.73 -9.94 2.07
N SER A 157 5.33 -9.97 0.80
CA SER A 157 5.51 -11.10 -0.11
C SER A 157 6.97 -11.46 -0.43
N ALA A 158 7.91 -10.53 -0.26
CA ALA A 158 9.33 -10.83 -0.45
C ALA A 158 9.88 -11.75 0.65
N PHE A 159 9.35 -11.66 1.87
CA PHE A 159 9.75 -12.53 2.98
C PHE A 159 9.24 -13.98 2.82
N ASP A 160 8.19 -14.20 2.03
CA ASP A 160 7.79 -15.54 1.61
C ASP A 160 8.73 -16.05 0.50
N LYS A 161 8.85 -15.29 -0.57
CA LYS A 161 9.55 -15.70 -1.79
C LYS A 161 11.07 -15.85 -1.63
N TYR A 162 11.70 -14.95 -0.87
CA TYR A 162 13.14 -14.88 -0.63
C TYR A 162 13.50 -15.15 0.82
N CYS A 163 12.74 -16.03 1.49
CA CYS A 163 12.81 -16.29 2.93
C CYS A 163 14.23 -16.61 3.41
N ASP A 164 14.91 -17.56 2.78
CA ASP A 164 16.24 -18.01 3.20
C ASP A 164 17.30 -16.92 3.00
N GLU A 165 17.23 -16.18 1.88
CA GLU A 165 18.17 -15.10 1.57
C GLU A 165 18.00 -13.94 2.56
N LEU A 166 16.76 -13.51 2.84
CA LEU A 166 16.47 -12.45 3.79
C LEU A 166 16.74 -12.86 5.24
N LYS A 167 16.48 -14.12 5.63
CA LYS A 167 16.89 -14.66 6.92
C LYS A 167 18.40 -14.63 7.13
N SER A 168 19.15 -15.08 6.12
CA SER A 168 20.61 -15.04 6.17
C SER A 168 21.15 -13.62 6.23
N HIS A 169 20.51 -12.69 5.51
CA HIS A 169 20.94 -11.29 5.41
C HIS A 169 20.73 -10.52 6.71
N TYR A 170 19.54 -10.63 7.31
CA TYR A 170 19.17 -9.91 8.53
C TYR A 170 19.58 -10.63 9.83
N GLY A 171 19.78 -11.95 9.79
CA GLY A 171 20.17 -12.74 10.95
C GLY A 171 19.22 -12.54 12.13
N SER A 172 19.77 -12.21 13.31
CA SER A 172 19.03 -12.01 14.56
C SER A 172 18.31 -10.64 14.66
N SER A 173 18.56 -9.72 13.74
CA SER A 173 17.90 -8.39 13.78
C SER A 173 16.39 -8.49 13.54
N ILE A 174 15.92 -9.50 12.79
CA ILE A 174 14.49 -9.77 12.62
C ILE A 174 14.03 -10.87 13.56
N SER A 175 13.04 -10.54 14.38
CA SER A 175 12.47 -11.46 15.37
C SER A 175 11.43 -12.43 14.80
N ARG A 176 10.65 -11.98 13.78
CA ARG A 176 9.64 -12.79 13.10
C ARG A 176 9.33 -12.26 11.70
N PHE A 177 8.71 -13.13 10.89
CA PHE A 177 8.27 -12.82 9.52
C PHE A 177 6.76 -12.98 9.40
N GLU A 178 6.09 -11.97 8.83
CA GLU A 178 4.67 -11.96 8.51
C GLU A 178 4.51 -12.02 6.98
N THR A 179 4.63 -13.24 6.44
CA THR A 179 4.74 -13.47 4.99
C THR A 179 3.40 -13.43 4.24
N SER A 180 2.29 -13.59 4.95
CA SER A 180 0.94 -13.56 4.39
C SER A 180 0.37 -12.15 4.21
N PHE A 181 1.04 -11.14 4.75
CA PHE A 181 0.55 -9.76 4.66
C PHE A 181 0.69 -9.22 3.25
N VAL A 182 -0.38 -8.60 2.79
CA VAL A 182 -0.47 -7.89 1.52
C VAL A 182 -1.01 -6.49 1.76
N PRO A 183 -0.67 -5.50 0.92
CA PRO A 183 -1.27 -4.18 1.01
C PRO A 183 -2.80 -4.27 1.02
N HIS A 184 -3.44 -3.56 1.94
CA HIS A 184 -4.87 -3.64 2.12
C HIS A 184 -5.49 -2.25 2.35
N ALA A 185 -6.65 -2.02 1.77
CA ALA A 185 -7.36 -0.74 1.85
C ALA A 185 -7.74 -0.33 3.29
N ARG A 186 -7.89 -1.28 4.20
CA ARG A 186 -8.18 -1.02 5.62
C ARG A 186 -7.09 -0.16 6.26
N GLU A 187 -5.85 -0.56 6.11
CA GLU A 187 -4.69 0.15 6.66
C GLU A 187 -4.46 1.48 5.93
N MET A 188 -4.74 1.51 4.63
CA MET A 188 -4.71 2.75 3.85
C MET A 188 -5.72 3.78 4.33
N ALA A 189 -6.94 3.35 4.70
CA ALA A 189 -7.94 4.24 5.26
C ALA A 189 -7.51 4.84 6.62
N GLN A 190 -6.82 4.05 7.46
CA GLN A 190 -6.27 4.52 8.73
C GLN A 190 -5.17 5.57 8.54
N LEU A 191 -4.23 5.32 7.61
CA LEU A 191 -3.15 6.25 7.31
C LEU A 191 -3.70 7.53 6.68
N ALA A 192 -4.62 7.40 5.72
CA ALA A 192 -5.23 8.53 5.04
C ALA A 192 -6.00 9.47 5.99
N GLU A 193 -6.56 8.95 7.08
CA GLU A 193 -7.26 9.76 8.07
C GLU A 193 -6.34 10.80 8.71
N GLN A 194 -5.11 10.40 9.03
CA GLN A 194 -4.12 11.31 9.58
C GLN A 194 -3.64 12.32 8.53
N ASP A 195 -3.37 11.86 7.31
CA ASP A 195 -2.92 12.71 6.21
C ASP A 195 -3.98 13.76 5.84
N PHE A 196 -5.26 13.38 5.79
CA PHE A 196 -6.35 14.33 5.56
C PHE A 196 -6.51 15.35 6.70
N LYS A 197 -6.30 14.95 7.95
CA LYS A 197 -6.29 15.90 9.09
C LYS A 197 -5.16 16.92 8.99
N GLN A 198 -4.03 16.53 8.41
CA GLN A 198 -2.88 17.39 8.15
C GLN A 198 -3.04 18.25 6.89
N GLY A 199 -4.13 18.06 6.14
CA GLY A 199 -4.39 18.81 4.89
C GLY A 199 -3.52 18.36 3.71
N LEU A 200 -3.02 17.12 3.71
CA LEU A 200 -2.15 16.58 2.65
C LEU A 200 -2.92 16.07 1.42
N GLY A 201 -4.25 16.17 1.41
CA GLY A 201 -5.06 15.84 0.24
C GLY A 201 -4.72 16.72 -0.96
N VAL A 202 -4.56 16.11 -2.13
CA VAL A 202 -4.23 16.81 -3.38
C VAL A 202 -5.44 16.87 -4.32
N ASP A 203 -5.37 17.75 -5.31
CA ASP A 203 -6.33 17.76 -6.41
C ASP A 203 -6.25 16.43 -7.17
N PRO A 204 -7.39 15.84 -7.59
CA PRO A 204 -7.37 14.59 -8.36
C PRO A 204 -6.46 14.59 -9.58
N VAL A 205 -6.25 15.74 -10.22
CA VAL A 205 -5.36 15.87 -11.39
C VAL A 205 -3.90 15.62 -11.05
N ASP A 206 -3.50 15.88 -9.80
CA ASP A 206 -2.12 15.72 -9.31
C ASP A 206 -1.88 14.32 -8.70
N ALA A 207 -2.91 13.51 -8.54
CA ALA A 207 -2.77 12.15 -8.03
C ALA A 207 -1.96 11.29 -9.01
N ALA A 208 -0.92 10.63 -8.52
CA ALA A 208 -0.05 9.79 -9.33
C ALA A 208 0.45 8.55 -8.57
N PRO A 209 0.72 7.43 -9.27
CA PRO A 209 1.40 6.29 -8.67
C PRO A 209 2.85 6.62 -8.30
N ILE A 210 3.34 5.97 -7.24
CA ILE A 210 4.75 6.04 -6.82
C ILE A 210 5.54 4.98 -7.59
N TYR A 211 6.40 5.43 -8.51
CA TYR A 211 7.28 4.56 -9.28
C TYR A 211 8.70 4.58 -8.72
N ILE A 212 9.12 3.45 -8.13
CA ILE A 212 10.49 3.27 -7.63
C ILE A 212 11.39 2.70 -8.74
N ARG A 213 10.83 1.83 -9.60
CA ARG A 213 11.57 1.24 -10.72
C ARG A 213 11.58 2.20 -11.92
N ASN A 214 12.75 2.71 -12.27
CA ASN A 214 12.93 3.61 -13.42
C ASN A 214 13.03 2.88 -14.77
N LYS A 215 13.40 1.58 -14.79
CA LYS A 215 13.47 0.75 -16.00
C LYS A 215 12.50 -0.42 -15.89
N ILE A 216 11.50 -0.47 -16.75
CA ILE A 216 10.47 -1.52 -16.77
C ILE A 216 10.91 -2.72 -17.63
N ALA A 217 11.79 -2.52 -18.60
CA ALA A 217 12.31 -3.58 -19.47
C ALA A 217 13.79 -3.38 -19.77
N LEU A 218 14.55 -4.49 -19.79
CA LEU A 218 15.89 -4.52 -20.36
C LEU A 218 15.77 -4.30 -21.87
N LYS A 219 16.65 -3.49 -22.46
CA LYS A 219 16.79 -3.42 -23.92
C LYS A 219 17.23 -4.80 -24.43
N GLU A 220 16.86 -5.10 -25.67
CA GLU A 220 17.21 -6.39 -26.31
C GLU A 220 18.73 -6.67 -26.31
N SER A 221 19.54 -5.60 -26.28
CA SER A 221 21.00 -5.65 -26.13
C SER A 221 21.50 -5.90 -24.70
N GLU A 222 20.61 -5.93 -23.71
CA GLU A 222 20.91 -6.15 -22.28
C GLU A 222 20.37 -7.51 -21.79
N ARG A 223 19.80 -8.31 -22.69
CA ARG A 223 19.37 -9.70 -22.51
C ARG A 223 20.48 -10.64 -22.95
#